data_03bb1e512c67c9e6ae971916f9856ef1
#
_entry.id   03bb1e512c67c9e6ae971916f9856ef1
#
_cell.length_a   1.000
_cell.length_b   1.000
_cell.length_c   1.000
_cell.angle_alpha   90.00
_cell.angle_beta   90.00
_cell.angle_gamma   90.00
#
_symmetry.space_group_name_H-M   'P 1'
#
loop_
_entity.id
_entity.type
_entity.pdbx_description
1 polymer ?
#
loop_
_entity_poly.entity_id
_entity_poly.type
_entity_poly.pdbx_seq_one_letter_code
_entity_poly.pdbx_strand_id
1 'polypeptide(L)'
;AARDAIVMNPRSVKALYRAARAFLALNRTKDARGCCELALGIDPDNTELIRLQGRVDEHAARLERLEAERTERKRRATRTEEALQVAFVARGLWLTKSSDPPDNPTPAHFDPESLPSYASPDIPLVGAKQAWKAPDPIRTPVIFPVMLLYPQHNTSDLISEYHEDTPIGMHLEVMFPLEARGSLPWDPQGEYVANRLS
;
A
#
# COMPACT_ATOMS: atom_id res chain seq x y z
N ALA A 1 6.17 -12.48 38.86
CA ALA A 1 5.05 -12.87 39.75
C ALA A 1 4.21 -14.03 39.19
N ALA A 2 3.51 -13.91 38.02
CA ALA A 2 2.67 -15.03 37.52
C ALA A 2 3.51 -16.24 37.08
N ARG A 3 4.65 -16.01 36.46
CA ARG A 3 5.60 -17.03 36.00
C ARG A 3 6.20 -17.77 37.22
N ASP A 4 6.59 -17.05 38.25
CA ASP A 4 7.16 -17.60 39.46
C ASP A 4 6.11 -18.44 40.22
N ALA A 5 4.85 -17.99 40.24
CA ALA A 5 3.74 -18.72 40.85
C ALA A 5 3.42 -20.04 40.11
N ILE A 6 3.60 -20.10 38.78
CA ILE A 6 3.45 -21.34 37.98
C ILE A 6 4.60 -22.30 38.27
N VAL A 7 5.83 -21.78 38.42
CA VAL A 7 7.00 -22.61 38.77
C VAL A 7 6.84 -23.22 40.16
N MET A 8 6.32 -22.46 41.12
CA MET A 8 6.11 -22.92 42.53
C MET A 8 4.93 -23.91 42.65
N ASN A 9 3.86 -23.70 41.88
CA ASN A 9 2.69 -24.60 41.85
C ASN A 9 2.10 -24.68 40.44
N PRO A 10 2.56 -25.63 39.61
CA PRO A 10 2.12 -25.77 38.22
C PRO A 10 0.64 -26.15 38.07
N ARG A 11 -0.01 -26.63 39.13
CA ARG A 11 -1.43 -26.97 39.13
C ARG A 11 -2.34 -25.85 39.71
N SER A 12 -1.80 -24.66 39.93
CA SER A 12 -2.61 -23.54 40.40
C SER A 12 -3.44 -22.92 39.30
N VAL A 13 -4.71 -23.28 39.20
CA VAL A 13 -5.67 -22.72 38.22
C VAL A 13 -5.69 -21.18 38.28
N LYS A 14 -5.65 -20.59 39.49
CA LYS A 14 -5.60 -19.12 39.66
C LYS A 14 -4.33 -18.49 39.11
N ALA A 15 -3.17 -19.15 39.20
CA ALA A 15 -1.92 -18.64 38.65
C ALA A 15 -1.93 -18.72 37.12
N LEU A 16 -2.39 -19.84 36.54
CA LEU A 16 -2.56 -20.04 35.11
C LEU A 16 -3.54 -19.03 34.50
N TYR A 17 -4.68 -18.78 35.15
CA TYR A 17 -5.64 -17.76 34.71
C TYR A 17 -5.01 -16.36 34.64
N ARG A 18 -4.27 -15.96 35.69
CA ARG A 18 -3.59 -14.65 35.74
C ARG A 18 -2.49 -14.56 34.65
N ALA A 19 -1.76 -15.64 34.41
CA ALA A 19 -0.75 -15.70 33.38
C ALA A 19 -1.38 -15.59 31.97
N ALA A 20 -2.47 -16.32 31.73
CA ALA A 20 -3.20 -16.24 30.45
C ALA A 20 -3.69 -14.80 30.18
N ARG A 21 -4.24 -14.13 31.15
CA ARG A 21 -4.64 -12.71 31.04
C ARG A 21 -3.46 -11.79 30.75
N ALA A 22 -2.33 -11.99 31.41
CA ALA A 22 -1.12 -11.21 31.16
C ALA A 22 -0.55 -11.44 29.75
N PHE A 23 -0.50 -12.70 29.31
CA PHE A 23 -0.06 -13.04 27.94
C PHE A 23 -1.01 -12.47 26.88
N LEU A 24 -2.31 -12.52 27.11
CA LEU A 24 -3.29 -11.91 26.21
C LEU A 24 -3.07 -10.39 26.09
N ALA A 25 -2.84 -9.70 27.20
CA ALA A 25 -2.55 -8.26 27.20
C ALA A 25 -1.24 -7.90 26.47
N LEU A 26 -0.30 -8.86 26.38
CA LEU A 26 0.96 -8.71 25.65
C LEU A 26 0.88 -9.22 24.19
N ASN A 27 -0.31 -9.53 23.66
CA ASN A 27 -0.53 -10.14 22.35
C ASN A 27 0.16 -11.50 22.15
N ARG A 28 0.56 -12.16 23.22
CA ARG A 28 1.17 -13.49 23.21
C ARG A 28 0.09 -14.58 23.26
N THR A 29 -0.70 -14.66 22.21
CA THR A 29 -1.91 -15.51 22.16
C THR A 29 -1.62 -17.01 22.30
N LYS A 30 -0.48 -17.47 21.74
CA LYS A 30 -0.04 -18.88 21.88
C LYS A 30 0.23 -19.27 23.31
N ASP A 31 0.95 -18.41 24.05
CA ASP A 31 1.24 -18.64 25.48
C ASP A 31 -0.03 -18.51 26.35
N ALA A 32 -0.91 -17.56 26.01
CA ALA A 32 -2.18 -17.40 26.68
C ALA A 32 -3.06 -18.66 26.52
N ARG A 33 -3.13 -19.21 25.28
CA ARG A 33 -3.87 -20.44 24.98
C ARG A 33 -3.32 -21.62 25.76
N GLY A 34 -2.00 -21.82 25.76
CA GLY A 34 -1.36 -22.90 26.54
C GLY A 34 -1.68 -22.83 28.04
N CYS A 35 -1.71 -21.60 28.62
CA CYS A 35 -2.12 -21.43 30.01
C CYS A 35 -3.60 -21.77 30.25
N CYS A 36 -4.51 -21.43 29.32
CA CYS A 36 -5.92 -21.79 29.41
C CYS A 36 -6.12 -23.30 29.30
N GLU A 37 -5.45 -23.96 28.35
CA GLU A 37 -5.52 -25.42 28.15
C GLU A 37 -5.05 -26.17 29.39
N LEU A 38 -3.91 -25.80 29.96
CA LEU A 38 -3.40 -26.38 31.21
C LEU A 38 -4.38 -26.18 32.34
N ALA A 39 -4.98 -25.00 32.48
CA ALA A 39 -5.92 -24.69 33.55
C ALA A 39 -7.24 -25.47 33.39
N LEU A 40 -7.77 -25.57 32.17
CA LEU A 40 -8.98 -26.36 31.87
C LEU A 40 -8.74 -27.87 31.98
N GLY A 41 -7.51 -28.34 31.80
CA GLY A 41 -7.13 -29.72 32.10
C GLY A 41 -7.22 -30.06 33.59
N ILE A 42 -7.17 -29.05 34.47
CA ILE A 42 -7.33 -29.22 35.94
C ILE A 42 -8.79 -29.00 36.37
N ASP A 43 -9.46 -28.01 35.83
CA ASP A 43 -10.83 -27.61 36.14
C ASP A 43 -11.61 -27.36 34.82
N PRO A 44 -12.16 -28.44 34.19
CA PRO A 44 -12.80 -28.36 32.88
C PRO A 44 -14.09 -27.52 32.88
N ASP A 45 -14.81 -27.44 33.97
CA ASP A 45 -16.11 -26.76 34.07
C ASP A 45 -15.99 -25.30 34.48
N ASN A 46 -14.78 -24.76 34.56
CA ASN A 46 -14.53 -23.40 34.97
C ASN A 46 -14.97 -22.39 33.89
N THR A 47 -16.12 -21.79 34.15
CA THR A 47 -16.76 -20.85 33.20
C THR A 47 -15.90 -19.62 32.87
N GLU A 48 -15.11 -19.15 33.83
CA GLU A 48 -14.22 -17.98 33.64
C GLU A 48 -13.04 -18.33 32.70
N LEU A 49 -12.50 -19.55 32.84
CA LEU A 49 -11.45 -20.04 31.92
C LEU A 49 -11.98 -20.27 30.51
N ILE A 50 -13.18 -20.86 30.37
CA ILE A 50 -13.83 -21.06 29.09
C ILE A 50 -14.04 -19.69 28.39
N ARG A 51 -14.54 -18.70 29.11
CA ARG A 51 -14.70 -17.34 28.57
C ARG A 51 -13.36 -16.71 28.18
N LEU A 52 -12.32 -16.88 29.02
CA LEU A 52 -10.99 -16.36 28.72
C LEU A 52 -10.40 -17.03 27.47
N GLN A 53 -10.54 -18.35 27.33
CA GLN A 53 -10.09 -19.07 26.15
C GLN A 53 -10.79 -18.58 24.89
N GLY A 54 -12.11 -18.39 24.90
CA GLY A 54 -12.85 -17.79 23.78
C GLY A 54 -12.28 -16.42 23.37
N ARG A 55 -11.98 -15.56 24.35
CA ARG A 55 -11.34 -14.25 24.09
C ARG A 55 -9.93 -14.37 23.51
N VAL A 56 -9.16 -15.35 23.97
CA VAL A 56 -7.81 -15.62 23.42
C VAL A 56 -7.92 -16.08 21.97
N ASP A 57 -8.86 -16.96 21.66
CA ASP A 57 -9.06 -17.50 20.32
C ASP A 57 -9.57 -16.43 19.36
N GLU A 58 -10.53 -15.61 19.76
CA GLU A 58 -10.99 -14.45 18.98
C GLU A 58 -9.86 -13.46 18.70
N HIS A 59 -9.05 -13.18 19.72
CA HIS A 59 -7.92 -12.27 19.57
C HIS A 59 -6.83 -12.85 18.65
N ALA A 60 -6.54 -14.14 18.77
CA ALA A 60 -5.60 -14.84 17.89
C ALA A 60 -6.07 -14.79 16.42
N ALA A 61 -7.33 -15.14 16.17
CA ALA A 61 -7.92 -15.08 14.83
C ALA A 61 -7.89 -13.66 14.23
N ARG A 62 -8.13 -12.64 15.05
CA ARG A 62 -8.01 -11.24 14.64
C ARG A 62 -6.57 -10.88 14.22
N LEU A 63 -5.58 -11.27 15.03
CA LEU A 63 -4.16 -10.99 14.70
C LEU A 63 -3.73 -11.72 13.42
N GLU A 64 -4.08 -12.99 13.27
CA GLU A 64 -3.80 -13.77 12.07
C GLU A 64 -4.40 -13.13 10.81
N ARG A 65 -5.65 -12.64 10.92
CA ARG A 65 -6.31 -11.93 9.83
C ARG A 65 -5.57 -10.63 9.45
N LEU A 66 -5.17 -9.83 10.45
CA LEU A 66 -4.42 -8.60 10.22
C LEU A 66 -3.04 -8.86 9.59
N GLU A 67 -2.37 -9.91 10.02
CA GLU A 67 -1.09 -10.33 9.42
C GLU A 67 -1.26 -10.80 7.97
N ALA A 68 -2.30 -11.60 7.70
CA ALA A 68 -2.64 -12.04 6.35
C ALA A 68 -2.98 -10.86 5.43
N GLU A 69 -3.77 -9.90 5.89
CA GLU A 69 -4.10 -8.67 5.15
C GLU A 69 -2.84 -7.84 4.88
N ARG A 70 -1.96 -7.69 5.88
CA ARG A 70 -0.69 -6.96 5.72
C ARG A 70 0.23 -7.62 4.70
N THR A 71 0.33 -8.94 4.76
CA THR A 71 1.16 -9.73 3.84
C THR A 71 0.64 -9.64 2.42
N GLU A 72 -0.67 -9.79 2.24
CA GLU A 72 -1.31 -9.67 0.93
C GLU A 72 -1.19 -8.26 0.36
N ARG A 73 -1.35 -7.21 1.18
CA ARG A 73 -1.13 -5.82 0.76
C ARG A 73 0.30 -5.60 0.25
N LYS A 74 1.29 -6.09 0.98
CA LYS A 74 2.69 -6.00 0.54
C LYS A 74 2.91 -6.76 -0.78
N ARG A 75 2.37 -7.97 -0.89
CA ARG A 75 2.45 -8.78 -2.11
C ARG A 75 1.86 -8.04 -3.31
N ARG A 76 0.66 -7.45 -3.16
CA ARG A 76 0.02 -6.67 -4.23
C ARG A 76 0.86 -5.46 -4.62
N ALA A 77 1.35 -4.70 -3.65
CA ALA A 77 2.20 -3.54 -3.90
C ALA A 77 3.47 -3.90 -4.69
N THR A 78 4.19 -4.94 -4.26
CA THR A 78 5.38 -5.43 -4.97
C THR A 78 5.06 -5.88 -6.40
N ARG A 79 3.98 -6.65 -6.59
CA ARG A 79 3.57 -7.11 -7.92
C ARG A 79 3.13 -5.98 -8.84
N THR A 80 2.47 -4.96 -8.29
CA THR A 80 2.10 -3.75 -9.06
C THR A 80 3.34 -2.96 -9.45
N GLU A 81 4.31 -2.82 -8.56
CA GLU A 81 5.58 -2.15 -8.85
C GLU A 81 6.39 -2.89 -9.92
N GLU A 82 6.49 -4.23 -9.82
CA GLU A 82 7.12 -5.07 -10.85
C GLU A 82 6.45 -4.90 -12.23
N ALA A 83 5.11 -4.93 -12.25
CA ALA A 83 4.34 -4.73 -13.47
C ALA A 83 4.56 -3.32 -14.05
N LEU A 84 4.62 -2.30 -13.20
CA LEU A 84 4.88 -0.92 -13.62
C LEU A 84 6.28 -0.78 -14.23
N GLN A 85 7.31 -1.40 -13.66
CA GLN A 85 8.66 -1.42 -14.23
C GLN A 85 8.67 -2.04 -15.63
N VAL A 86 7.97 -3.17 -15.80
CA VAL A 86 7.81 -3.81 -17.12
C VAL A 86 7.08 -2.89 -18.08
N ALA A 87 6.04 -2.19 -17.63
CA ALA A 87 5.27 -1.25 -18.43
C ALA A 87 6.15 -0.12 -18.98
N PHE A 88 7.03 0.45 -18.16
CA PHE A 88 7.95 1.51 -18.56
C PHE A 88 9.01 1.02 -19.55
N VAL A 89 9.61 -0.15 -19.26
CA VAL A 89 10.59 -0.74 -20.20
C VAL A 89 9.96 -1.02 -21.57
N ALA A 90 8.74 -1.55 -21.60
CA ALA A 90 8.01 -1.82 -22.85
C ALA A 90 7.72 -0.55 -23.67
N ARG A 91 7.60 0.61 -23.01
CA ARG A 91 7.40 1.94 -23.62
C ARG A 91 8.72 2.65 -23.95
N GLY A 92 9.87 2.02 -23.68
CA GLY A 92 11.18 2.63 -23.87
C GLY A 92 11.51 3.72 -22.83
N LEU A 93 10.80 3.76 -21.73
CA LEU A 93 11.00 4.73 -20.63
C LEU A 93 11.86 4.11 -19.53
N TRP A 94 12.68 4.93 -18.90
CA TRP A 94 13.57 4.51 -17.81
C TRP A 94 13.09 5.08 -16.49
N LEU A 95 12.76 4.19 -15.55
CA LEU A 95 12.48 4.56 -14.16
C LEU A 95 13.77 4.52 -13.35
N THR A 96 14.27 5.69 -12.96
CA THR A 96 15.36 5.77 -11.99
C THR A 96 14.77 5.85 -10.58
N LYS A 97 15.21 4.95 -9.69
CA LYS A 97 14.90 5.08 -8.26
C LYS A 97 15.88 6.07 -7.66
N SER A 98 15.37 7.19 -7.15
CA SER A 98 16.15 8.07 -6.29
C SER A 98 16.21 7.48 -4.88
N SER A 99 17.36 7.62 -4.21
CA SER A 99 17.49 7.27 -2.78
C SER A 99 16.79 8.26 -1.87
N ASP A 100 16.62 9.49 -2.36
CA ASP A 100 15.87 10.54 -1.66
C ASP A 100 14.39 10.49 -2.09
N PRO A 101 13.45 10.87 -1.20
CA PRO A 101 12.05 10.98 -1.58
C PRO A 101 11.96 11.91 -2.78
N PRO A 102 11.27 11.52 -3.86
CA PRO A 102 11.08 12.39 -4.99
C PRO A 102 10.32 13.63 -4.53
N ASP A 103 10.75 14.82 -4.98
CA ASP A 103 10.01 16.06 -4.75
C ASP A 103 8.62 16.03 -5.40
N ASN A 104 8.40 15.09 -6.30
CA ASN A 104 7.11 14.87 -6.91
C ASN A 104 6.19 14.08 -5.96
N PRO A 105 5.07 14.69 -5.52
CA PRO A 105 4.11 14.04 -4.64
C PRO A 105 3.33 12.91 -5.33
N THR A 106 3.30 12.86 -6.66
CA THR A 106 2.54 11.87 -7.43
C THR A 106 3.49 10.92 -8.17
N PRO A 107 3.81 9.74 -7.58
CA PRO A 107 4.62 8.75 -8.27
C PRO A 107 3.88 8.17 -9.48
N ALA A 108 4.64 7.66 -10.44
CA ALA A 108 4.07 6.95 -11.59
C ALA A 108 3.22 5.75 -11.12
N HIS A 109 2.08 5.54 -11.80
CA HIS A 109 1.12 4.48 -11.48
C HIS A 109 0.32 4.08 -12.71
N PHE A 110 -0.39 2.96 -12.64
CA PHE A 110 -1.36 2.59 -13.66
C PHE A 110 -2.61 3.47 -13.53
N ASP A 111 -3.25 3.79 -14.66
CA ASP A 111 -4.51 4.51 -14.66
C ASP A 111 -5.60 3.74 -13.88
N PRO A 112 -6.13 4.31 -12.79
CA PRO A 112 -7.12 3.63 -11.97
C PRO A 112 -8.44 3.34 -12.70
N GLU A 113 -8.80 4.17 -13.68
CA GLU A 113 -10.05 4.03 -14.45
C GLU A 113 -9.97 2.89 -15.47
N SER A 114 -8.76 2.61 -15.96
CA SER A 114 -8.51 1.55 -16.95
C SER A 114 -8.11 0.21 -16.32
N LEU A 115 -8.10 0.11 -14.98
CA LEU A 115 -7.73 -1.14 -14.31
C LEU A 115 -8.72 -2.26 -14.64
N PRO A 116 -8.23 -3.45 -15.08
CA PRO A 116 -9.08 -4.60 -15.27
C PRO A 116 -9.66 -5.11 -13.95
N SER A 117 -10.83 -5.73 -14.01
CA SER A 117 -11.56 -6.18 -12.80
C SER A 117 -10.74 -7.08 -11.87
N TYR A 118 -9.83 -7.88 -12.42
CA TYR A 118 -8.94 -8.75 -11.63
C TYR A 118 -7.83 -7.99 -10.89
N ALA A 119 -7.57 -6.75 -11.25
CA ALA A 119 -6.55 -5.89 -10.62
C ALA A 119 -7.19 -4.78 -9.76
N SER A 120 -8.53 -4.76 -9.65
CA SER A 120 -9.25 -3.76 -8.87
C SER A 120 -8.76 -3.72 -7.40
N PRO A 121 -8.59 -2.51 -6.84
CA PRO A 121 -8.30 -2.34 -5.41
C PRO A 121 -9.46 -2.82 -4.52
N ASP A 122 -10.68 -2.91 -5.05
CA ASP A 122 -11.88 -3.33 -4.31
C ASP A 122 -11.90 -4.84 -3.99
N ILE A 123 -11.02 -5.62 -4.61
CA ILE A 123 -10.91 -7.05 -4.30
C ILE A 123 -10.40 -7.21 -2.86
N PRO A 124 -11.17 -7.86 -1.97
CA PRO A 124 -10.76 -8.06 -0.59
C PRO A 124 -9.35 -8.66 -0.47
N LEU A 125 -8.61 -8.22 0.54
CA LEU A 125 -7.25 -8.72 0.79
C LEU A 125 -7.24 -10.19 1.26
N VAL A 126 -8.30 -10.57 1.99
CA VAL A 126 -8.47 -11.93 2.50
C VAL A 126 -9.90 -12.38 2.24
N GLY A 127 -10.06 -13.66 1.86
CA GLY A 127 -11.38 -14.26 1.62
C GLY A 127 -12.07 -13.82 0.33
N ALA A 128 -11.32 -13.26 -0.63
CA ALA A 128 -11.84 -12.86 -1.93
C ALA A 128 -12.32 -14.06 -2.75
N LYS A 129 -13.48 -13.92 -3.42
CA LYS A 129 -13.98 -14.91 -4.38
C LYS A 129 -13.14 -14.95 -5.66
N GLN A 130 -12.59 -13.82 -6.06
CA GLN A 130 -11.71 -13.67 -7.22
C GLN A 130 -10.28 -13.44 -6.77
N ALA A 131 -9.33 -14.16 -7.34
CA ALA A 131 -7.91 -13.94 -7.09
C ALA A 131 -7.46 -12.62 -7.72
N TRP A 132 -6.86 -11.75 -6.92
CA TRP A 132 -6.23 -10.54 -7.41
C TRP A 132 -4.97 -10.87 -8.23
N LYS A 133 -4.78 -10.14 -9.33
CA LYS A 133 -3.57 -10.17 -10.17
C LYS A 133 -3.10 -8.75 -10.42
N ALA A 134 -1.80 -8.57 -10.65
CA ALA A 134 -1.26 -7.29 -11.07
C ALA A 134 -1.86 -6.83 -12.41
N PRO A 135 -1.95 -5.51 -12.66
CA PRO A 135 -2.35 -4.98 -13.96
C PRO A 135 -1.48 -5.54 -15.09
N ASP A 136 -2.07 -5.66 -16.29
CA ASP A 136 -1.31 -6.02 -17.49
C ASP A 136 -0.37 -4.87 -17.85
N PRO A 137 0.95 -5.06 -17.85
CA PRO A 137 1.91 -3.98 -18.07
C PRO A 137 1.89 -3.41 -19.49
N ILE A 138 1.35 -4.15 -20.45
CA ILE A 138 1.32 -3.73 -21.87
C ILE A 138 0.02 -3.00 -22.20
N ARG A 139 -1.10 -3.46 -21.63
CA ARG A 139 -2.43 -3.01 -22.01
C ARG A 139 -3.03 -1.95 -21.08
N THR A 140 -2.55 -1.88 -19.84
CA THR A 140 -3.06 -0.90 -18.88
C THR A 140 -2.30 0.40 -19.04
N PRO A 141 -2.97 1.53 -19.32
CA PRO A 141 -2.33 2.83 -19.43
C PRO A 141 -1.60 3.22 -18.15
N VAL A 142 -0.56 4.04 -18.29
CA VAL A 142 0.22 4.58 -17.18
C VAL A 142 0.08 6.09 -17.07
N ILE A 143 0.08 6.57 -15.85
CA ILE A 143 0.11 7.99 -15.49
C ILE A 143 1.45 8.25 -14.81
N PHE A 144 2.16 9.28 -15.25
CA PHE A 144 3.48 9.62 -14.73
C PHE A 144 3.76 11.11 -14.81
N PRO A 145 4.65 11.65 -13.98
CA PRO A 145 5.02 13.05 -14.04
C PRO A 145 5.94 13.32 -15.23
N VAL A 146 5.72 14.46 -15.90
CA VAL A 146 6.56 14.96 -16.98
C VAL A 146 7.06 16.34 -16.61
N MET A 147 8.38 16.53 -16.59
CA MET A 147 9.00 17.83 -16.40
C MET A 147 9.44 18.38 -17.76
N LEU A 148 8.92 19.55 -18.09
CA LEU A 148 9.31 20.32 -19.26
C LEU A 148 10.42 21.29 -18.84
N LEU A 149 11.56 21.20 -19.51
CA LEU A 149 12.72 22.04 -19.23
C LEU A 149 12.90 23.12 -20.32
N TYR A 150 13.08 24.35 -19.91
CA TYR A 150 13.37 25.51 -20.78
C TYR A 150 14.78 26.04 -20.45
N PRO A 151 15.85 25.38 -20.93
CA PRO A 151 17.22 25.72 -20.54
C PRO A 151 17.63 27.15 -20.88
N GLN A 152 17.09 27.71 -21.97
CA GLN A 152 17.37 29.10 -22.41
C GLN A 152 16.86 30.15 -21.41
N HIS A 153 15.83 29.80 -20.65
CA HIS A 153 15.18 30.67 -19.67
C HIS A 153 15.43 30.26 -18.22
N ASN A 154 16.21 29.19 -18.02
CA ASN A 154 16.50 28.61 -16.70
C ASN A 154 15.23 28.37 -15.86
N THR A 155 14.18 27.86 -16.53
CA THR A 155 12.88 27.55 -15.91
C THR A 155 12.37 26.19 -16.33
N SER A 156 11.35 25.69 -15.64
CA SER A 156 10.73 24.39 -15.91
C SER A 156 9.28 24.38 -15.45
N ASP A 157 8.47 23.54 -16.08
CA ASP A 157 7.10 23.25 -15.69
C ASP A 157 6.92 21.76 -15.43
N LEU A 158 5.99 21.41 -14.53
CA LEU A 158 5.69 20.04 -14.15
C LEU A 158 4.23 19.70 -14.47
N ILE A 159 4.04 18.68 -15.29
CA ILE A 159 2.76 18.00 -15.46
C ILE A 159 2.79 16.83 -14.46
N SER A 160 2.08 16.95 -13.35
CA SER A 160 2.14 15.95 -12.25
C SER A 160 1.50 14.61 -12.60
N GLU A 161 0.46 14.62 -13.42
CA GLU A 161 -0.33 13.45 -13.81
C GLU A 161 -0.52 13.42 -15.34
N TYR A 162 0.57 13.12 -16.05
CA TYR A 162 0.52 12.95 -17.49
C TYR A 162 0.01 11.55 -17.83
N HIS A 163 -1.14 11.48 -18.49
CA HIS A 163 -1.71 10.24 -18.98
C HIS A 163 -1.11 9.90 -20.35
N GLU A 164 -0.58 8.69 -20.54
CA GLU A 164 0.15 8.30 -21.74
C GLU A 164 -0.65 8.39 -23.05
N ASP A 165 -1.97 8.20 -22.97
CA ASP A 165 -2.86 8.28 -24.13
C ASP A 165 -3.23 9.74 -24.49
N THR A 166 -2.81 10.72 -23.69
CA THR A 166 -3.07 12.14 -23.96
C THR A 166 -1.92 12.71 -24.77
N PRO A 167 -2.16 13.23 -25.99
CA PRO A 167 -1.11 13.89 -26.75
C PRO A 167 -0.50 15.06 -25.99
N ILE A 168 0.82 15.15 -25.95
CA ILE A 168 1.52 16.25 -25.26
C ILE A 168 1.07 17.64 -25.76
N GLY A 169 0.69 17.74 -27.05
CA GLY A 169 0.16 18.97 -27.62
C GLY A 169 -1.02 19.55 -26.88
N MET A 170 -1.92 18.72 -26.34
CA MET A 170 -3.06 19.19 -25.54
C MET A 170 -2.60 19.89 -24.26
N HIS A 171 -1.57 19.37 -23.61
CA HIS A 171 -0.99 20.03 -22.43
C HIS A 171 -0.29 21.33 -22.80
N LEU A 172 0.45 21.33 -23.92
CA LEU A 172 1.13 22.53 -24.42
C LEU A 172 0.14 23.62 -24.82
N GLU A 173 -1.02 23.27 -25.40
CA GLU A 173 -2.07 24.23 -25.72
C GLU A 173 -2.66 24.91 -24.47
N VAL A 174 -2.78 24.17 -23.38
CA VAL A 174 -3.24 24.72 -22.10
C VAL A 174 -2.16 25.57 -21.43
N MET A 175 -0.90 25.14 -21.48
CA MET A 175 0.23 25.83 -20.86
C MET A 175 0.66 27.08 -21.64
N PHE A 176 0.56 27.03 -22.97
CA PHE A 176 1.00 28.09 -23.89
C PHE A 176 -0.10 28.46 -24.89
N PRO A 177 -1.26 28.95 -24.41
CA PRO A 177 -2.34 29.33 -25.30
C PRO A 177 -1.94 30.54 -26.17
N LEU A 178 -2.43 30.57 -27.41
CA LEU A 178 -2.12 31.65 -28.36
C LEU A 178 -2.48 33.04 -27.84
N GLU A 179 -3.56 33.12 -27.05
CA GLU A 179 -4.05 34.38 -26.47
C GLU A 179 -3.10 34.91 -25.37
N ALA A 180 -2.32 34.03 -24.77
CA ALA A 180 -1.36 34.40 -23.72
C ALA A 180 0.05 34.71 -24.25
N ARG A 181 0.19 34.93 -25.57
CA ARG A 181 1.48 35.20 -26.20
C ARG A 181 2.12 36.43 -25.58
N GLY A 182 3.35 36.30 -25.08
CA GLY A 182 4.09 37.36 -24.41
C GLY A 182 3.64 37.69 -22.99
N SER A 183 2.69 36.91 -22.43
CA SER A 183 2.25 37.09 -21.04
C SER A 183 3.15 36.36 -20.04
N LEU A 184 3.99 35.43 -20.50
CA LEU A 184 4.91 34.73 -19.65
C LEU A 184 6.11 35.62 -19.31
N PRO A 185 6.43 35.82 -18.02
CA PRO A 185 7.53 36.71 -17.61
C PRO A 185 8.89 36.36 -18.20
N TRP A 186 9.11 35.08 -18.48
CA TRP A 186 10.33 34.53 -19.05
C TRP A 186 10.31 34.41 -20.60
N ASP A 187 9.15 34.63 -21.23
CA ASP A 187 8.98 34.65 -22.70
C ASP A 187 8.22 35.90 -23.16
N PRO A 188 8.80 37.11 -23.00
CA PRO A 188 8.12 38.36 -23.35
C PRO A 188 7.91 38.50 -24.86
N GLN A 189 8.63 37.74 -25.70
CA GLN A 189 8.50 37.81 -27.14
C GLN A 189 7.48 36.79 -27.69
N GLY A 190 7.00 35.87 -26.82
CA GLY A 190 6.02 34.84 -27.18
C GLY A 190 6.57 33.84 -28.18
N GLU A 191 7.79 33.38 -27.96
CA GLU A 191 8.43 32.36 -28.80
C GLU A 191 7.89 30.96 -28.50
N TYR A 192 7.49 30.72 -27.23
CA TYR A 192 6.90 29.47 -26.75
C TYR A 192 5.37 29.53 -26.87
N VAL A 193 4.87 29.12 -28.02
CA VAL A 193 3.44 28.90 -28.26
C VAL A 193 3.23 27.50 -28.83
N ALA A 194 2.13 26.86 -28.48
CA ALA A 194 1.85 25.46 -28.80
C ALA A 194 2.11 25.09 -30.29
N ASN A 195 1.74 25.99 -31.21
CA ASN A 195 1.91 25.79 -32.66
C ASN A 195 3.36 25.86 -33.17
N ARG A 196 4.32 26.22 -32.33
CA ARG A 196 5.75 26.26 -32.67
C ARG A 196 6.55 25.16 -32.01
N LEU A 197 5.91 24.43 -31.06
CA LEU A 197 6.53 23.34 -30.31
C LEU A 197 6.20 21.95 -30.88
N SER A 198 5.40 21.89 -31.95
CA SER A 198 4.99 20.68 -32.64
C SER A 198 6.02 20.20 -33.70
#